data_0b614efc96785a58be5c9cd8d1c350ea
#
_entry.id   0b614efc96785a58be5c9cd8d1c350ea
#
_cell.length_a   1.000
_cell.length_b   1.000
_cell.length_c   1.000
_cell.angle_alpha   90.00
_cell.angle_beta   90.00
_cell.angle_gamma   90.00
#
_symmetry.space_group_name_H-M   'P 1'
#
loop_
_entity.id
_entity.type
_entity.pdbx_description
1 polymer ?
#
loop_
_entity_poly.entity_id
_entity_poly.type
_entity_poly.pdbx_seq_one_letter_code
_entity_poly.pdbx_strand_id
1 'polypeptide(L)'
;PFSVPAAEPPATGADLLQLKDAPAFSVGRCPRRSEKVALNLKFPQGRIGRLGLISLVLFILTIPLGNWVVTNVGLVCDPHGPCLIPVWPGVWSPSAVMVAGLALVLRDAVQSILGNLWAVAAIAAGALLSYLLADPAVVLGSTAAFLFSELADFAVYTPMRRRYPSSAVVVSGLVGSVVDSMIFLSLAFGSLDYLFGQVLGKFWMSLLGGAVLWYIRYRQHRAEPAADAVAI
;
A
#
# COMPACT_ATOMS: atom_id res chain seq x y z
N PRO A 1 8.63 -13.68 -51.33
CA PRO A 1 9.99 -14.18 -51.47
C PRO A 1 10.87 -13.38 -50.49
N PHE A 2 11.27 -14.04 -49.44
CA PHE A 2 12.25 -13.49 -48.46
C PHE A 2 13.65 -13.80 -49.03
N SER A 3 14.40 -12.79 -49.38
CA SER A 3 15.80 -12.89 -49.74
C SER A 3 16.64 -12.93 -48.47
N VAL A 4 17.37 -14.03 -48.28
CA VAL A 4 18.36 -14.21 -47.24
C VAL A 4 19.60 -13.42 -47.63
N PRO A 5 20.16 -12.56 -46.77
CA PRO A 5 21.45 -11.91 -47.08
C PRO A 5 22.57 -12.95 -47.04
N ALA A 6 23.48 -12.85 -48.00
CA ALA A 6 24.65 -13.71 -48.16
C ALA A 6 25.61 -13.56 -46.96
N ALA A 7 26.17 -14.71 -46.53
CA ALA A 7 27.18 -14.75 -45.46
C ALA A 7 28.48 -14.07 -45.94
N GLU A 8 29.05 -13.17 -45.10
CA GLU A 8 30.35 -12.56 -45.30
C GLU A 8 31.46 -13.61 -45.21
N PRO A 9 32.52 -13.49 -46.01
CA PRO A 9 33.67 -14.41 -45.99
C PRO A 9 34.50 -14.24 -44.69
N PRO A 10 35.19 -15.28 -44.22
CA PRO A 10 36.00 -15.20 -43.00
C PRO A 10 37.16 -14.24 -43.17
N ALA A 11 37.40 -13.45 -42.11
CA ALA A 11 38.47 -12.45 -42.04
C ALA A 11 39.84 -13.08 -42.36
N THR A 12 40.58 -12.43 -43.24
CA THR A 12 41.92 -12.85 -43.65
C THR A 12 42.96 -12.43 -42.59
N GLY A 13 44.11 -13.16 -42.54
CA GLY A 13 45.12 -12.97 -41.49
C GLY A 13 45.75 -11.56 -41.39
N ALA A 14 45.42 -10.63 -42.29
CA ALA A 14 45.83 -9.23 -42.22
C ALA A 14 45.04 -8.41 -41.21
N ASP A 15 43.80 -8.80 -40.93
CA ASP A 15 42.92 -8.07 -39.98
C ASP A 15 43.27 -8.35 -38.51
N LEU A 16 44.01 -9.45 -38.25
CA LEU A 16 44.44 -9.82 -36.89
C LEU A 16 45.66 -9.02 -36.39
N LEU A 17 46.41 -8.33 -37.31
CA LEU A 17 47.57 -7.52 -36.93
C LEU A 17 47.21 -6.08 -36.47
N GLN A 18 46.02 -5.59 -36.81
CA GLN A 18 45.55 -4.26 -36.37
C GLN A 18 44.92 -4.23 -34.98
N LEU A 19 44.65 -5.39 -34.35
CA LEU A 19 44.10 -5.48 -32.99
C LEU A 19 45.16 -5.32 -31.89
N LYS A 20 46.42 -5.15 -32.23
CA LYS A 20 47.52 -5.05 -31.25
C LYS A 20 47.68 -3.68 -30.61
N ASP A 21 47.08 -2.66 -31.21
CA ASP A 21 47.18 -1.25 -30.76
C ASP A 21 45.84 -0.73 -30.13
N ALA A 22 44.92 -1.60 -29.80
CA ALA A 22 43.75 -1.18 -29.07
C ALA A 22 44.16 -0.78 -27.62
N PRO A 23 43.79 0.42 -27.15
CA PRO A 23 44.11 0.82 -25.79
C PRO A 23 43.47 -0.15 -24.82
N ALA A 24 44.26 -0.67 -23.87
CA ALA A 24 43.81 -1.58 -22.83
C ALA A 24 42.54 -1.03 -22.20
N PHE A 25 41.42 -1.79 -22.36
CA PHE A 25 40.15 -1.50 -21.72
C PHE A 25 40.40 -1.60 -20.21
N SER A 26 40.64 -0.46 -19.58
CA SER A 26 40.73 -0.41 -18.12
C SER A 26 39.39 -0.79 -17.60
N VAL A 27 39.27 -2.01 -17.05
CA VAL A 27 38.12 -2.42 -16.22
C VAL A 27 38.09 -1.47 -15.04
N GLY A 28 37.34 -0.39 -15.20
CA GLY A 28 37.06 0.56 -14.13
C GLY A 28 36.55 -0.23 -12.96
N ARG A 29 37.33 -0.32 -11.90
CA ARG A 29 36.98 -0.91 -10.63
C ARG A 29 35.70 -0.22 -10.17
N CYS A 30 34.53 -0.90 -10.32
CA CYS A 30 33.28 -0.43 -9.82
C CYS A 30 33.46 -0.08 -8.34
N PRO A 31 33.31 1.18 -7.92
CA PRO A 31 33.47 1.52 -6.53
C PRO A 31 32.39 0.72 -5.78
N ARG A 32 32.83 -0.22 -4.95
CA ARG A 32 31.99 -0.92 -3.99
C ARG A 32 31.54 0.13 -2.97
N ARG A 33 30.53 0.91 -3.36
CA ARG A 33 29.85 1.85 -2.48
C ARG A 33 29.12 0.98 -1.44
N SER A 34 29.79 0.74 -0.33
CA SER A 34 29.11 0.38 0.92
C SER A 34 28.30 1.61 1.31
N GLU A 35 27.18 1.80 0.64
CA GLU A 35 26.18 2.76 1.02
C GLU A 35 25.61 2.22 2.33
N LYS A 36 26.17 2.69 3.43
CA LYS A 36 25.45 2.67 4.70
C LYS A 36 24.12 3.31 4.37
N VAL A 37 23.06 2.49 4.29
CA VAL A 37 21.69 2.96 4.21
C VAL A 37 21.45 3.68 5.53
N ALA A 38 21.93 4.92 5.61
CA ALA A 38 21.49 5.83 6.65
C ALA A 38 19.98 5.98 6.41
N LEU A 39 19.18 5.46 7.33
CA LEU A 39 17.73 5.63 7.38
C LEU A 39 17.45 7.14 7.49
N ASN A 40 17.48 7.81 6.35
CA ASN A 40 17.28 9.25 6.27
C ASN A 40 15.76 9.50 6.25
N LEU A 41 15.16 9.45 7.43
CA LEU A 41 13.76 9.83 7.70
C LEU A 41 13.61 11.36 7.53
N LYS A 42 13.90 11.87 6.32
CA LYS A 42 13.63 13.27 6.00
C LYS A 42 12.13 13.48 5.96
N PHE A 43 11.63 14.20 6.96
CA PHE A 43 10.24 14.64 7.02
C PHE A 43 10.06 15.78 6.00
N PRO A 44 9.11 15.68 5.04
CA PRO A 44 8.83 16.76 4.13
C PRO A 44 8.31 17.97 4.92
N GLN A 45 8.89 19.13 4.68
CA GLN A 45 8.52 20.38 5.36
C GLN A 45 7.32 21.07 4.67
N GLY A 46 6.55 21.86 5.41
CA GLY A 46 5.44 22.65 4.88
C GLY A 46 4.09 21.91 4.89
N ARG A 47 3.18 22.33 4.00
CA ARG A 47 1.80 21.80 3.91
C ARG A 47 1.75 20.30 3.65
N ILE A 48 2.63 19.79 2.77
CA ILE A 48 2.69 18.38 2.40
C ILE A 48 3.11 17.53 3.60
N GLY A 49 4.14 17.95 4.34
CA GLY A 49 4.55 17.25 5.55
C GLY A 49 3.47 17.20 6.64
N ARG A 50 2.70 18.30 6.80
CA ARG A 50 1.57 18.31 7.74
C ARG A 50 0.47 17.32 7.35
N LEU A 51 0.13 17.23 6.06
CA LEU A 51 -0.83 16.22 5.58
C LEU A 51 -0.36 14.80 5.81
N GLY A 52 0.93 14.52 5.57
CA GLY A 52 1.52 13.21 5.86
C GLY A 52 1.48 12.86 7.34
N LEU A 53 1.79 13.83 8.23
CA LEU A 53 1.70 13.63 9.67
C LEU A 53 0.26 13.39 10.12
N ILE A 54 -0.70 14.16 9.59
CA ILE A 54 -2.13 13.95 9.89
C ILE A 54 -2.56 12.54 9.45
N SER A 55 -2.19 12.11 8.25
CA SER A 55 -2.49 10.76 7.77
C SER A 55 -1.88 9.68 8.66
N LEU A 56 -0.64 9.86 9.12
CA LEU A 56 0.04 8.95 10.03
C LEU A 56 -0.67 8.87 11.40
N VAL A 57 -1.00 10.01 11.98
CA VAL A 57 -1.71 10.07 13.26
C VAL A 57 -3.09 9.43 13.14
N LEU A 58 -3.84 9.76 12.07
CA LEU A 58 -5.15 9.15 11.83
C LEU A 58 -5.03 7.64 11.63
N PHE A 59 -4.03 7.15 10.88
CA PHE A 59 -3.77 5.72 10.72
C PHE A 59 -3.54 5.03 12.08
N ILE A 60 -2.67 5.57 12.91
CA ILE A 60 -2.40 5.00 14.24
C ILE A 60 -3.67 5.01 15.12
N LEU A 61 -4.49 6.06 15.04
CA LEU A 61 -5.74 6.15 15.79
C LEU A 61 -6.81 5.17 15.33
N THR A 62 -6.77 4.67 14.09
CA THR A 62 -7.73 3.63 13.65
C THR A 62 -7.61 2.35 14.44
N ILE A 63 -6.45 2.03 15.00
CA ILE A 63 -6.21 0.78 15.73
C ILE A 63 -6.98 0.74 17.05
N PRO A 64 -6.78 1.68 18.01
CA PRO A 64 -7.58 1.71 19.24
C PRO A 64 -9.06 1.95 18.94
N LEU A 65 -9.39 2.76 17.93
CA LEU A 65 -10.76 3.00 17.53
C LEU A 65 -11.44 1.72 17.02
N GLY A 66 -10.76 0.93 16.18
CA GLY A 66 -11.28 -0.33 15.66
C GLY A 66 -11.55 -1.35 16.79
N ASN A 67 -10.61 -1.48 17.72
CA ASN A 67 -10.78 -2.34 18.89
C ASN A 67 -11.95 -1.90 19.78
N TRP A 68 -12.15 -0.61 19.96
CA TRP A 68 -13.29 -0.09 20.72
C TRP A 68 -14.61 -0.26 19.97
N VAL A 69 -14.65 0.04 18.67
CA VAL A 69 -15.88 -0.04 17.84
C VAL A 69 -16.39 -1.47 17.76
N VAL A 70 -15.53 -2.47 17.59
CA VAL A 70 -15.96 -3.87 17.42
C VAL A 70 -16.74 -4.42 18.60
N THR A 71 -16.52 -3.87 19.80
CA THR A 71 -17.17 -4.31 21.04
C THR A 71 -18.30 -3.39 21.51
N ASN A 72 -18.31 -2.12 21.04
CA ASN A 72 -19.22 -1.11 21.61
C ASN A 72 -20.23 -0.54 20.61
N VAL A 73 -20.03 -0.75 19.30
CA VAL A 73 -20.85 -0.11 18.27
C VAL A 73 -21.38 -1.14 17.28
N GLY A 74 -22.69 -1.26 17.16
CA GLY A 74 -23.34 -2.14 16.19
C GLY A 74 -24.85 -2.21 16.40
N LEU A 75 -25.56 -2.78 15.44
CA LEU A 75 -27.01 -2.99 15.53
C LEU A 75 -27.35 -4.29 16.29
N VAL A 76 -26.48 -5.29 16.19
CA VAL A 76 -26.59 -6.57 16.89
C VAL A 76 -25.25 -6.84 17.54
N CYS A 77 -25.22 -6.89 18.87
CA CYS A 77 -24.00 -7.21 19.63
C CYS A 77 -24.20 -8.55 20.35
N ASP A 78 -23.27 -9.47 20.13
CA ASP A 78 -23.22 -10.71 20.90
C ASP A 78 -22.52 -10.44 22.24
N PRO A 79 -23.07 -10.91 23.38
CA PRO A 79 -22.43 -10.76 24.71
C PRO A 79 -20.98 -11.33 24.77
N HIS A 80 -20.68 -12.29 23.93
CA HIS A 80 -19.37 -12.96 23.83
C HIS A 80 -18.71 -12.84 22.45
N GLY A 81 -19.21 -11.96 21.57
CA GLY A 81 -18.77 -11.78 20.22
C GLY A 81 -18.69 -10.31 19.77
N PRO A 82 -18.39 -10.05 18.51
CA PRO A 82 -18.36 -8.69 17.98
C PRO A 82 -19.75 -8.11 17.80
N CYS A 83 -19.85 -6.79 17.87
CA CYS A 83 -21.02 -6.08 17.37
C CYS A 83 -21.05 -6.12 15.84
N LEU A 84 -22.22 -6.33 15.25
CA LEU A 84 -22.42 -6.46 13.81
C LEU A 84 -23.13 -5.23 13.24
N ILE A 85 -22.76 -4.87 12.00
CA ILE A 85 -23.43 -3.86 11.18
C ILE A 85 -23.77 -4.43 9.80
N PRO A 86 -24.85 -3.98 9.16
CA PRO A 86 -25.12 -4.32 7.77
C PRO A 86 -24.20 -3.49 6.85
N VAL A 87 -23.44 -4.17 6.01
CA VAL A 87 -22.58 -3.54 4.98
C VAL A 87 -23.24 -3.53 3.61
N TRP A 88 -24.29 -4.35 3.47
CA TRP A 88 -25.19 -4.45 2.30
C TRP A 88 -26.52 -5.08 2.76
N PRO A 89 -27.64 -4.89 2.04
CA PRO A 89 -28.89 -5.59 2.39
C PRO A 89 -28.69 -7.10 2.53
N GLY A 90 -28.94 -7.62 3.72
CA GLY A 90 -28.75 -9.04 4.04
C GLY A 90 -27.31 -9.49 4.30
N VAL A 91 -26.32 -8.60 4.24
CA VAL A 91 -24.89 -8.94 4.49
C VAL A 91 -24.40 -8.22 5.73
N TRP A 92 -24.03 -9.00 6.73
CA TRP A 92 -23.54 -8.53 8.03
C TRP A 92 -22.03 -8.66 8.15
N SER A 93 -21.43 -7.78 8.91
CA SER A 93 -20.00 -7.79 9.21
C SER A 93 -19.72 -7.23 10.60
N PRO A 94 -18.63 -7.65 11.27
CA PRO A 94 -18.13 -6.96 12.46
C PRO A 94 -17.99 -5.45 12.24
N SER A 95 -18.44 -4.66 13.20
CA SER A 95 -18.60 -3.21 13.04
C SER A 95 -17.30 -2.44 12.77
N ALA A 96 -16.16 -2.95 13.24
CA ALA A 96 -14.85 -2.37 12.95
C ALA A 96 -14.42 -2.42 11.48
N VAL A 97 -15.19 -3.09 10.61
CA VAL A 97 -14.84 -3.29 9.18
C VAL A 97 -14.58 -1.98 8.44
N MET A 98 -15.36 -0.93 8.73
CA MET A 98 -15.17 0.38 8.10
C MET A 98 -13.88 1.06 8.59
N VAL A 99 -13.57 0.92 9.88
CA VAL A 99 -12.33 1.47 10.48
C VAL A 99 -11.10 0.75 9.92
N ALA A 100 -11.17 -0.59 9.78
CA ALA A 100 -10.11 -1.37 9.16
C ALA A 100 -9.89 -0.99 7.68
N GLY A 101 -10.97 -0.80 6.91
CA GLY A 101 -10.86 -0.30 5.52
C GLY A 101 -10.28 1.11 5.44
N LEU A 102 -10.62 1.99 6.39
CA LEU A 102 -10.03 3.34 6.49
C LEU A 102 -8.53 3.28 6.81
N ALA A 103 -8.09 2.33 7.64
CA ALA A 103 -6.67 2.15 7.95
C ALA A 103 -5.85 1.85 6.68
N LEU A 104 -6.31 0.94 5.80
CA LEU A 104 -5.66 0.64 4.52
C LEU A 104 -5.49 1.91 3.66
N VAL A 105 -6.54 2.73 3.52
CA VAL A 105 -6.49 3.97 2.74
C VAL A 105 -5.54 5.02 3.36
N LEU A 106 -5.56 5.16 4.69
CA LEU A 106 -4.69 6.11 5.38
C LEU A 106 -3.22 5.70 5.30
N ARG A 107 -2.91 4.40 5.36
CA ARG A 107 -1.57 3.90 5.16
C ARG A 107 -1.07 4.21 3.74
N ASP A 108 -1.91 4.05 2.70
CA ASP A 108 -1.58 4.46 1.34
C ASP A 108 -1.28 5.95 1.23
N ALA A 109 -2.04 6.78 1.94
CA ALA A 109 -1.78 8.21 2.03
C ALA A 109 -0.43 8.50 2.71
N VAL A 110 -0.10 7.82 3.80
CA VAL A 110 1.23 7.89 4.45
C VAL A 110 2.33 7.52 3.45
N GLN A 111 2.18 6.40 2.74
CA GLN A 111 3.16 5.94 1.77
C GLN A 111 3.32 6.90 0.59
N SER A 112 2.24 7.50 0.10
CA SER A 112 2.28 8.43 -1.03
C SER A 112 2.93 9.76 -0.68
N ILE A 113 2.74 10.24 0.56
CA ILE A 113 3.19 11.56 1.03
C ILE A 113 4.58 11.48 1.69
N LEU A 114 4.77 10.55 2.63
CA LEU A 114 5.99 10.44 3.41
C LEU A 114 6.98 9.41 2.84
N GLY A 115 6.51 8.49 1.99
CA GLY A 115 7.31 7.47 1.33
C GLY A 115 7.29 6.10 2.02
N ASN A 116 7.96 5.14 1.36
CA ASN A 116 7.91 3.72 1.74
C ASN A 116 8.41 3.44 3.16
N LEU A 117 9.47 4.13 3.57
CA LEU A 117 10.08 3.90 4.89
C LEU A 117 9.13 4.27 6.03
N TRP A 118 8.41 5.40 5.88
CA TRP A 118 7.40 5.82 6.84
C TRP A 118 6.19 4.87 6.87
N ALA A 119 5.79 4.34 5.70
CA ALA A 119 4.73 3.34 5.64
C ALA A 119 5.13 2.05 6.37
N VAL A 120 6.33 1.53 6.14
CA VAL A 120 6.83 0.33 6.85
C VAL A 120 6.94 0.57 8.36
N ALA A 121 7.45 1.74 8.77
CA ALA A 121 7.50 2.10 10.19
C ALA A 121 6.09 2.20 10.81
N ALA A 122 5.13 2.76 10.07
CA ALA A 122 3.73 2.85 10.50
C ALA A 122 3.09 1.45 10.64
N ILE A 123 3.32 0.54 9.68
CA ILE A 123 2.87 -0.86 9.76
C ILE A 123 3.44 -1.55 11.00
N ALA A 124 4.75 -1.42 11.25
CA ALA A 124 5.39 -2.02 12.42
C ALA A 124 4.84 -1.46 13.74
N ALA A 125 4.68 -0.13 13.83
CA ALA A 125 4.08 0.52 15.00
C ALA A 125 2.62 0.10 15.19
N GLY A 126 1.86 0.00 14.10
CA GLY A 126 0.47 -0.45 14.10
C GLY A 126 0.31 -1.91 14.55
N ALA A 127 1.16 -2.81 14.06
CA ALA A 127 1.16 -4.20 14.50
C ALA A 127 1.46 -4.35 15.99
N LEU A 128 2.45 -3.59 16.48
CA LEU A 128 2.77 -3.55 17.92
C LEU A 128 1.58 -3.02 18.73
N LEU A 129 0.95 -1.94 18.28
CA LEU A 129 -0.19 -1.35 18.96
C LEU A 129 -1.42 -2.29 18.95
N SER A 130 -1.66 -2.98 17.84
CA SER A 130 -2.69 -4.01 17.73
C SER A 130 -2.43 -5.15 18.73
N TYR A 131 -1.19 -5.62 18.84
CA TYR A 131 -0.81 -6.63 19.81
C TYR A 131 -1.07 -6.21 21.27
N LEU A 132 -0.81 -4.94 21.58
CA LEU A 132 -0.95 -4.40 22.96
C LEU A 132 -2.39 -4.07 23.35
N LEU A 133 -3.26 -3.75 22.38
CA LEU A 133 -4.62 -3.25 22.62
C LEU A 133 -5.73 -4.23 22.27
N ALA A 134 -5.47 -5.26 21.48
CA ALA A 134 -6.47 -6.25 21.13
C ALA A 134 -6.84 -7.12 22.35
N ASP A 135 -8.09 -7.57 22.38
CA ASP A 135 -8.56 -8.51 23.38
C ASP A 135 -7.68 -9.79 23.36
N PRO A 136 -7.28 -10.34 24.52
CA PRO A 136 -6.47 -11.55 24.59
C PRO A 136 -7.00 -12.74 23.78
N ALA A 137 -8.33 -12.84 23.62
CA ALA A 137 -8.97 -13.92 22.86
C ALA A 137 -8.67 -13.82 21.34
N VAL A 138 -8.47 -12.61 20.83
CA VAL A 138 -8.30 -12.36 19.38
C VAL A 138 -6.98 -11.69 19.01
N VAL A 139 -6.08 -11.46 19.98
CA VAL A 139 -4.83 -10.69 19.77
C VAL A 139 -3.96 -11.25 18.65
N LEU A 140 -3.80 -12.58 18.57
CA LEU A 140 -3.01 -13.21 17.52
C LEU A 140 -3.65 -13.03 16.15
N GLY A 141 -4.98 -13.23 16.08
CA GLY A 141 -5.76 -13.03 14.85
C GLY A 141 -5.69 -11.58 14.36
N SER A 142 -5.93 -10.62 15.26
CA SER A 142 -5.90 -9.19 14.93
C SER A 142 -4.51 -8.72 14.50
N THR A 143 -3.46 -9.11 15.23
CA THR A 143 -2.09 -8.69 14.93
C THR A 143 -1.58 -9.31 13.64
N ALA A 144 -1.80 -10.62 13.43
CA ALA A 144 -1.40 -11.30 12.21
C ALA A 144 -2.18 -10.78 11.00
N ALA A 145 -3.50 -10.63 11.10
CA ALA A 145 -4.32 -10.08 10.05
C ALA A 145 -3.84 -8.68 9.65
N PHE A 146 -3.68 -7.79 10.63
CA PHE A 146 -3.17 -6.44 10.39
C PHE A 146 -1.81 -6.45 9.68
N LEU A 147 -0.82 -7.18 10.22
CA LEU A 147 0.54 -7.19 9.67
C LEU A 147 0.57 -7.72 8.23
N PHE A 148 -0.04 -8.88 7.99
CA PHE A 148 0.01 -9.50 6.67
C PHE A 148 -0.84 -8.77 5.63
N SER A 149 -1.99 -8.21 6.01
CA SER A 149 -2.82 -7.42 5.10
C SER A 149 -2.14 -6.13 4.67
N GLU A 150 -1.53 -5.43 5.61
CA GLU A 150 -0.80 -4.19 5.32
C GLU A 150 0.45 -4.44 4.46
N LEU A 151 1.14 -5.55 4.67
CA LEU A 151 2.26 -5.95 3.81
C LEU A 151 1.80 -6.37 2.41
N ALA A 152 0.68 -7.10 2.30
CA ALA A 152 0.10 -7.49 1.02
C ALA A 152 -0.36 -6.27 0.21
N ASP A 153 -1.08 -5.36 0.86
CA ASP A 153 -1.48 -4.09 0.27
C ASP A 153 -0.25 -3.28 -0.16
N PHE A 154 0.75 -3.10 0.71
CA PHE A 154 2.01 -2.41 0.38
C PHE A 154 2.70 -3.00 -0.85
N ALA A 155 2.75 -4.31 -0.97
CA ALA A 155 3.37 -5.00 -2.10
C ALA A 155 2.65 -4.72 -3.43
N VAL A 156 1.32 -4.62 -3.42
CA VAL A 156 0.50 -4.30 -4.59
C VAL A 156 0.52 -2.79 -4.89
N TYR A 157 0.35 -1.96 -3.88
CA TYR A 157 0.31 -0.51 -4.02
C TYR A 157 1.62 0.08 -4.56
N THR A 158 2.75 -0.39 -4.06
CA THR A 158 4.08 0.19 -4.38
C THR A 158 4.38 0.26 -5.88
N PRO A 159 4.23 -0.79 -6.69
CA PRO A 159 4.46 -0.72 -8.13
C PRO A 159 3.41 0.10 -8.87
N MET A 160 2.14 0.06 -8.44
CA MET A 160 1.02 0.66 -9.15
C MET A 160 0.89 2.18 -8.95
N ARG A 161 1.23 2.70 -7.76
CA ARG A 161 0.93 4.09 -7.36
C ARG A 161 1.56 5.16 -8.26
N ARG A 162 2.68 4.84 -8.93
CA ARG A 162 3.39 5.80 -9.81
C ARG A 162 2.62 6.05 -11.11
N ARG A 163 1.97 5.02 -11.65
CA ARG A 163 1.28 5.08 -12.95
C ARG A 163 -0.23 5.26 -12.80
N TYR A 164 -0.84 4.56 -11.86
CA TYR A 164 -2.29 4.51 -11.66
C TYR A 164 -2.65 4.68 -10.17
N PRO A 165 -2.42 5.86 -9.57
CA PRO A 165 -2.51 6.03 -8.12
C PRO A 165 -3.91 5.82 -7.53
N SER A 166 -4.97 6.23 -8.23
CA SER A 166 -6.36 6.00 -7.77
C SER A 166 -6.74 4.53 -7.85
N SER A 167 -6.39 3.86 -8.96
CA SER A 167 -6.60 2.41 -9.10
C SER A 167 -5.71 1.61 -8.16
N ALA A 168 -4.52 2.10 -7.83
CA ALA A 168 -3.63 1.45 -6.88
C ALA A 168 -4.31 1.31 -5.51
N VAL A 169 -4.91 2.38 -4.98
CA VAL A 169 -5.66 2.35 -3.71
C VAL A 169 -6.78 1.32 -3.72
N VAL A 170 -7.54 1.24 -4.82
CA VAL A 170 -8.67 0.31 -4.93
C VAL A 170 -8.20 -1.14 -5.01
N VAL A 171 -7.22 -1.42 -5.87
CA VAL A 171 -6.73 -2.79 -6.11
C VAL A 171 -5.94 -3.30 -4.89
N SER A 172 -5.04 -2.48 -4.34
CA SER A 172 -4.27 -2.89 -3.16
C SER A 172 -5.17 -3.06 -1.94
N GLY A 173 -6.10 -2.13 -1.73
CA GLY A 173 -7.08 -2.22 -0.66
C GLY A 173 -7.99 -3.45 -0.77
N LEU A 174 -8.35 -3.89 -1.98
CA LEU A 174 -9.07 -5.14 -2.17
C LEU A 174 -8.22 -6.35 -1.75
N VAL A 175 -6.96 -6.41 -2.19
CA VAL A 175 -6.04 -7.50 -1.80
C VAL A 175 -5.80 -7.50 -0.29
N GLY A 176 -5.50 -6.34 0.30
CA GLY A 176 -5.35 -6.19 1.75
C GLY A 176 -6.61 -6.62 2.51
N SER A 177 -7.80 -6.23 2.03
CA SER A 177 -9.09 -6.60 2.63
C SER A 177 -9.34 -8.11 2.64
N VAL A 178 -8.99 -8.81 1.55
CA VAL A 178 -9.13 -10.27 1.46
C VAL A 178 -8.17 -10.94 2.44
N VAL A 179 -6.90 -10.56 2.43
CA VAL A 179 -5.86 -11.13 3.31
C VAL A 179 -6.22 -10.91 4.78
N ASP A 180 -6.57 -9.67 5.15
CA ASP A 180 -6.98 -9.34 6.51
C ASP A 180 -8.18 -10.18 6.97
N SER A 181 -9.24 -10.23 6.15
CA SER A 181 -10.47 -10.92 6.52
C SER A 181 -10.28 -12.44 6.64
N MET A 182 -9.50 -13.04 5.74
CA MET A 182 -9.19 -14.47 5.81
C MET A 182 -8.40 -14.82 7.07
N ILE A 183 -7.34 -14.07 7.37
CA ILE A 183 -6.49 -14.34 8.52
C ILE A 183 -7.25 -14.06 9.82
N PHE A 184 -7.90 -12.90 9.92
CA PHE A 184 -8.64 -12.52 11.12
C PHE A 184 -9.75 -13.52 11.46
N LEU A 185 -10.63 -13.81 10.51
CA LEU A 185 -11.75 -14.72 10.75
C LEU A 185 -11.30 -16.14 11.06
N SER A 186 -10.28 -16.64 10.35
CA SER A 186 -9.75 -17.99 10.61
C SER A 186 -9.11 -18.11 11.97
N LEU A 187 -8.34 -17.13 12.42
CA LEU A 187 -7.61 -17.20 13.69
C LEU A 187 -8.46 -16.77 14.90
N ALA A 188 -9.35 -15.79 14.73
CA ALA A 188 -10.16 -15.27 15.83
C ALA A 188 -11.45 -16.09 16.07
N PHE A 189 -12.07 -16.60 14.99
CA PHE A 189 -13.37 -17.26 15.08
C PHE A 189 -13.40 -18.69 14.55
N GLY A 190 -12.37 -19.15 13.86
CA GLY A 190 -12.33 -20.48 13.24
C GLY A 190 -13.37 -20.68 12.12
N SER A 191 -14.01 -19.61 11.63
CA SER A 191 -15.07 -19.61 10.62
C SER A 191 -14.86 -18.46 9.65
N LEU A 192 -15.30 -18.63 8.39
CA LEU A 192 -15.29 -17.60 7.35
C LEU A 192 -16.68 -17.02 7.04
N ASP A 193 -17.66 -17.20 7.92
CA ASP A 193 -19.06 -16.83 7.68
C ASP A 193 -19.25 -15.35 7.33
N TYR A 194 -18.45 -14.46 7.90
CA TYR A 194 -18.50 -13.02 7.63
C TYR A 194 -17.49 -12.55 6.58
N LEU A 195 -16.79 -13.45 5.86
CA LEU A 195 -15.75 -13.11 4.92
C LEU A 195 -16.23 -12.12 3.86
N PHE A 196 -17.33 -12.43 3.20
CA PHE A 196 -17.90 -11.56 2.16
C PHE A 196 -18.25 -10.17 2.70
N GLY A 197 -18.89 -10.11 3.86
CA GLY A 197 -19.25 -8.85 4.51
C GLY A 197 -18.02 -8.02 4.90
N GLN A 198 -16.98 -8.66 5.44
CA GLN A 198 -15.75 -7.97 5.79
C GLN A 198 -15.00 -7.42 4.56
N VAL A 199 -14.85 -8.23 3.51
CA VAL A 199 -14.20 -7.77 2.27
C VAL A 199 -15.01 -6.64 1.64
N LEU A 200 -16.34 -6.77 1.57
CA LEU A 200 -17.21 -5.75 0.98
C LEU A 200 -17.15 -4.44 1.77
N GLY A 201 -17.23 -4.49 3.10
CA GLY A 201 -17.17 -3.29 3.94
C GLY A 201 -15.85 -2.53 3.82
N LYS A 202 -14.71 -3.22 3.84
CA LYS A 202 -13.39 -2.61 3.63
C LYS A 202 -13.24 -2.07 2.20
N PHE A 203 -13.78 -2.78 1.21
CA PHE A 203 -13.74 -2.36 -0.19
C PHE A 203 -14.49 -1.05 -0.43
N TRP A 204 -15.61 -0.79 0.26
CA TRP A 204 -16.29 0.52 0.21
C TRP A 204 -15.35 1.66 0.61
N MET A 205 -14.52 1.47 1.62
CA MET A 205 -13.54 2.49 2.05
C MET A 205 -12.43 2.68 1.02
N SER A 206 -11.95 1.61 0.40
CA SER A 206 -10.96 1.68 -0.69
C SER A 206 -11.50 2.39 -1.93
N LEU A 207 -12.76 2.15 -2.30
CA LEU A 207 -13.45 2.88 -3.37
C LEU A 207 -13.56 4.38 -3.04
N LEU A 208 -13.95 4.70 -1.82
CA LEU A 208 -14.03 6.09 -1.37
C LEU A 208 -12.66 6.76 -1.42
N GLY A 209 -11.61 6.12 -0.92
CA GLY A 209 -10.24 6.62 -0.99
C GLY A 209 -9.75 6.83 -2.41
N GLY A 210 -9.98 5.87 -3.29
CA GLY A 210 -9.68 5.97 -4.72
C GLY A 210 -10.43 7.12 -5.42
N ALA A 211 -11.71 7.29 -5.11
CA ALA A 211 -12.54 8.36 -5.64
C ALA A 211 -12.07 9.75 -5.16
N VAL A 212 -11.74 9.90 -3.88
CA VAL A 212 -11.19 11.14 -3.32
C VAL A 212 -9.86 11.49 -4.00
N LEU A 213 -8.96 10.53 -4.16
CA LEU A 213 -7.68 10.75 -4.82
C LEU A 213 -7.85 11.11 -6.30
N TRP A 214 -8.78 10.44 -6.99
CA TRP A 214 -9.14 10.77 -8.37
C TRP A 214 -9.67 12.20 -8.48
N TYR A 215 -10.58 12.60 -7.60
CA TYR A 215 -11.17 13.95 -7.58
C TYR A 215 -10.12 15.03 -7.33
N ILE A 216 -9.21 14.84 -6.38
CA ILE A 216 -8.11 15.77 -6.09
C ILE A 216 -7.25 15.98 -7.34
N ARG A 217 -6.86 14.88 -8.01
CA ARG A 217 -6.06 14.94 -9.25
C ARG A 217 -6.80 15.60 -10.40
N TYR A 218 -8.07 15.28 -10.57
CA TYR A 218 -8.92 15.91 -11.58
C TYR A 218 -8.97 17.45 -11.39
N ARG A 219 -9.09 17.90 -10.16
CA ARG A 219 -9.07 19.35 -9.83
C ARG A 219 -7.70 19.98 -10.11
N GLN A 220 -6.61 19.30 -9.79
CA GLN A 220 -5.25 19.78 -10.08
C GLN A 220 -5.02 19.96 -11.58
N HIS A 221 -5.36 18.96 -12.40
CA HIS A 221 -5.23 19.06 -13.86
C HIS A 221 -6.12 20.13 -14.52
N ARG A 222 -7.23 20.49 -13.91
CA ARG A 222 -8.05 21.62 -14.41
C ARG A 222 -7.51 22.98 -14.01
N ALA A 223 -6.70 23.08 -12.98
CA ALA A 223 -6.13 24.33 -12.51
C ALA A 223 -4.86 24.74 -13.29
N GLU A 224 -4.11 23.80 -13.84
CA GLU A 224 -2.89 24.06 -14.62
C GLU A 224 -3.11 24.84 -15.93
N PRO A 225 -4.12 24.54 -16.78
CA PRO A 225 -4.32 25.29 -18.05
C PRO A 225 -4.65 26.76 -17.87
N ALA A 226 -5.15 27.18 -16.71
CA ALA A 226 -5.49 28.59 -16.45
C ALA A 226 -4.27 29.45 -16.09
N ALA A 227 -3.19 28.85 -15.61
CA ALA A 227 -1.96 29.56 -15.27
C ALA A 227 -1.13 29.91 -16.52
N ASP A 228 -1.11 29.04 -17.52
CA ASP A 228 -0.37 29.27 -18.77
C ASP A 228 -1.08 30.27 -19.69
N ALA A 229 -2.40 30.45 -19.56
CA ALA A 229 -3.18 31.40 -20.35
C ALA A 229 -3.06 32.84 -19.85
N VAL A 230 -2.54 33.08 -18.65
CA VAL A 230 -2.36 34.43 -18.06
C VAL A 230 -0.92 34.94 -18.27
N ALA A 231 -0.02 34.09 -18.76
CA ALA A 231 1.40 34.45 -18.98
C ALA A 231 1.73 34.89 -20.42
N ILE A 232 0.71 35.13 -21.29
CA ILE A 232 0.82 35.74 -22.62
C ILE A 232 0.14 37.11 -22.58
#